data_3f51be3b0f3cfb398e710d5204473e0e
#
_entry.id   3f51be3b0f3cfb398e710d5204473e0e
#
_cell.length_a   1.000
_cell.length_b   1.000
_cell.length_c   1.000
_cell.angle_alpha   90.00
_cell.angle_beta   90.00
_cell.angle_gamma   90.00
#
_symmetry.space_group_name_H-M   'P 1'
#
loop_
_entity.id
_entity.type
_entity.pdbx_description
1 polymer ?
#
loop_
_entity_poly.entity_id
_entity_poly.type
_entity_poly.pdbx_seq_one_letter_code
_entity_poly.pdbx_strand_id
1 'polypeptide(L)'
;MGSLQSTIMAGLSSLFSLFSTSIKDIGIDLGTANTLVYVRGEGIVLREPSVVAVDANSNEVLAIGKKAKEMLGRTPESITAVRPLKDGVIADFEVTAAMLKYFVRKAIKAGSFTRPHIVICIPSGVTEVERRAVREATLKAGARQVSVIEEPMAAAIGAGPVSYTHLRAHETELHL
;
A
#
# COMPACT_ATOMS: atom_id res chain seq x y z
N MET A 1 -16.87 40.21 -28.42
CA MET A 1 -17.39 39.50 -27.21
C MET A 1 -16.73 38.16 -26.91
N GLY A 2 -15.85 37.63 -27.77
CA GLY A 2 -15.19 36.31 -27.54
C GLY A 2 -13.96 36.33 -26.62
N SER A 3 -13.28 37.45 -26.43
CA SER A 3 -12.00 37.45 -25.69
C SER A 3 -12.17 37.43 -24.16
N LEU A 4 -13.22 38.06 -23.63
CA LEU A 4 -13.46 38.11 -22.19
C LEU A 4 -13.89 36.76 -21.61
N GLN A 5 -14.73 36.02 -22.33
CA GLN A 5 -15.16 34.68 -21.92
C GLN A 5 -14.00 33.67 -21.96
N SER A 6 -13.12 33.72 -22.96
CA SER A 6 -11.95 32.85 -23.02
C SER A 6 -10.95 33.12 -21.90
N THR A 7 -10.76 34.37 -21.49
CA THR A 7 -9.91 34.78 -20.39
C THR A 7 -10.47 34.34 -19.03
N ILE A 8 -11.79 34.44 -18.83
CA ILE A 8 -12.47 33.97 -17.61
C ILE A 8 -12.37 32.45 -17.52
N MET A 9 -12.56 31.71 -18.60
CA MET A 9 -12.45 30.25 -18.62
C MET A 9 -11.00 29.77 -18.38
N ALA A 10 -10.02 30.49 -18.91
CA ALA A 10 -8.59 30.20 -18.63
C ALA A 10 -8.25 30.46 -17.14
N GLY A 11 -8.77 31.53 -16.55
CA GLY A 11 -8.62 31.85 -15.13
C GLY A 11 -9.27 30.81 -14.22
N LEU A 12 -10.49 30.36 -14.57
CA LEU A 12 -11.18 29.30 -13.84
C LEU A 12 -10.44 27.95 -13.96
N SER A 13 -9.93 27.60 -15.14
CA SER A 13 -9.13 26.41 -15.37
C SER A 13 -7.83 26.42 -14.54
N SER A 14 -7.17 27.58 -14.44
CA SER A 14 -5.98 27.76 -13.60
C SER A 14 -6.29 27.68 -12.11
N LEU A 15 -7.43 28.26 -11.67
CA LEU A 15 -7.92 28.12 -10.29
C LEU A 15 -8.29 26.67 -9.97
N PHE A 16 -8.95 25.95 -10.87
CA PHE A 16 -9.26 24.52 -10.68
C PHE A 16 -8.00 23.66 -10.62
N SER A 17 -6.92 24.00 -11.33
CA SER A 17 -5.65 23.29 -11.21
C SER A 17 -4.95 23.50 -9.85
N LEU A 18 -5.17 24.65 -9.21
CA LEU A 18 -4.69 24.96 -7.85
C LEU A 18 -5.51 24.22 -6.76
N PHE A 19 -6.79 23.94 -7.02
CA PHE A 19 -7.68 23.22 -6.11
C PHE A 19 -7.93 21.77 -6.53
N SER A 20 -7.36 21.31 -7.64
CA SER A 20 -7.31 19.90 -7.98
C SER A 20 -6.41 19.20 -6.98
N THR A 21 -6.97 18.87 -5.82
CA THR A 21 -6.42 17.84 -4.94
C THR A 21 -6.46 16.55 -5.75
N SER A 22 -5.39 16.30 -6.47
CA SER A 22 -5.18 15.06 -7.22
C SER A 22 -5.15 13.95 -6.17
N ILE A 23 -6.31 13.32 -5.97
CA ILE A 23 -6.43 12.17 -5.08
C ILE A 23 -5.54 11.10 -5.71
N LYS A 24 -4.40 10.84 -5.09
CA LYS A 24 -3.50 9.79 -5.56
C LYS A 24 -4.10 8.44 -5.19
N ASP A 25 -4.27 7.59 -6.20
CA ASP A 25 -4.56 6.19 -5.97
C ASP A 25 -3.24 5.43 -5.82
N ILE A 26 -3.13 4.65 -4.77
CA ILE A 26 -1.93 3.88 -4.43
C ILE A 26 -2.30 2.39 -4.39
N GLY A 27 -1.51 1.58 -5.09
CA GLY A 27 -1.53 0.13 -4.94
C GLY A 27 -0.39 -0.31 -4.00
N ILE A 28 -0.68 -1.17 -3.04
CA ILE A 28 0.32 -1.76 -2.14
C ILE A 28 0.23 -3.28 -2.25
N ASP A 29 1.33 -3.88 -2.66
CA ASP A 29 1.55 -5.33 -2.55
C ASP A 29 2.33 -5.57 -1.26
N LEU A 30 1.63 -6.09 -0.25
CA LEU A 30 2.15 -6.27 1.10
C LEU A 30 2.72 -7.68 1.28
N GLY A 31 3.82 -7.97 0.58
CA GLY A 31 4.46 -9.28 0.65
C GLY A 31 5.28 -9.51 1.94
N THR A 32 5.42 -10.77 2.34
CA THR A 32 6.18 -11.19 3.53
C THR A 32 7.65 -10.78 3.47
N ALA A 33 8.28 -10.83 2.30
CA ALA A 33 9.69 -10.48 2.11
C ALA A 33 9.90 -9.02 1.71
N ASN A 34 9.09 -8.52 0.80
CA ASN A 34 9.18 -7.17 0.24
C ASN A 34 7.79 -6.58 0.04
N THR A 35 7.69 -5.29 0.28
CA THR A 35 6.52 -4.47 -0.04
C THR A 35 6.80 -3.66 -1.30
N LEU A 36 5.84 -3.67 -2.24
CA LEU A 36 5.84 -2.83 -3.42
C LEU A 36 4.77 -1.76 -3.29
N VAL A 37 5.10 -0.53 -3.71
CA VAL A 37 4.13 0.56 -3.75
C VAL A 37 4.07 1.13 -5.15
N TYR A 38 2.90 1.09 -5.73
CA TYR A 38 2.55 1.65 -7.02
C TYR A 38 1.72 2.92 -6.83
N VAL A 39 2.02 3.97 -7.57
CA VAL A 39 1.24 5.20 -7.61
C VAL A 39 0.67 5.37 -9.02
N ARG A 40 -0.62 5.62 -9.13
CA ARG A 40 -1.29 5.83 -10.42
C ARG A 40 -0.61 6.96 -11.18
N GLY A 41 -0.19 6.69 -12.43
CA GLY A 41 0.51 7.63 -13.31
C GLY A 41 2.02 7.74 -13.07
N GLU A 42 2.56 7.20 -11.97
CA GLU A 42 4.00 7.23 -11.68
C GLU A 42 4.63 5.82 -11.75
N GLY A 43 3.83 4.73 -11.72
CA GLY A 43 4.32 3.37 -11.71
C GLY A 43 4.74 2.88 -10.32
N ILE A 44 5.66 1.89 -10.28
CA ILE A 44 6.22 1.39 -9.01
C ILE A 44 7.24 2.40 -8.49
N VAL A 45 6.86 3.12 -7.44
CA VAL A 45 7.68 4.18 -6.84
C VAL A 45 8.53 3.69 -5.67
N LEU A 46 8.21 2.51 -5.10
CA LEU A 46 8.90 1.99 -3.94
C LEU A 46 8.94 0.46 -3.98
N ARG A 47 10.13 -0.08 -3.66
CA ARG A 47 10.36 -1.50 -3.39
C ARG A 47 11.27 -1.60 -2.17
N GLU A 48 10.73 -2.07 -1.07
CA GLU A 48 11.44 -2.13 0.21
C GLU A 48 11.22 -3.47 0.90
N PRO A 49 12.19 -3.96 1.66
CA PRO A 49 12.00 -5.13 2.51
C PRO A 49 10.88 -4.91 3.54
N SER A 50 10.04 -5.90 3.75
CA SER A 50 8.99 -5.91 4.79
C SER A 50 9.60 -6.27 6.15
N VAL A 51 10.49 -5.40 6.64
CA VAL A 51 11.20 -5.59 7.91
C VAL A 51 11.25 -4.27 8.68
N VAL A 52 11.13 -4.37 9.99
CA VAL A 52 11.16 -3.25 10.92
C VAL A 52 12.15 -3.56 12.04
N ALA A 53 13.05 -2.64 12.34
CA ALA A 53 13.92 -2.71 13.50
C ALA A 53 13.23 -2.01 14.67
N VAL A 54 13.08 -2.71 15.79
CA VAL A 54 12.50 -2.19 17.03
C VAL A 54 13.48 -2.31 18.17
N ASP A 55 13.42 -1.38 19.11
CA ASP A 55 14.11 -1.51 20.38
C ASP A 55 13.47 -2.64 21.20
N ALA A 56 14.28 -3.59 21.67
CA ALA A 56 13.81 -4.78 22.39
C ALA A 56 13.16 -4.46 23.75
N ASN A 57 13.50 -3.32 24.35
CA ASN A 57 13.03 -2.93 25.68
C ASN A 57 11.77 -2.05 25.60
N SER A 58 11.76 -1.07 24.68
CA SER A 58 10.67 -0.11 24.53
C SER A 58 9.66 -0.47 23.46
N ASN A 59 9.98 -1.42 22.59
CA ASN A 59 9.20 -1.80 21.40
C ASN A 59 9.04 -0.61 20.40
N GLU A 60 9.91 0.40 20.51
CA GLU A 60 9.89 1.57 19.65
C GLU A 60 10.46 1.23 18.26
N VAL A 61 9.81 1.73 17.21
CA VAL A 61 10.26 1.54 15.82
C VAL A 61 11.46 2.45 15.53
N LEU A 62 12.62 1.85 15.32
CA LEU A 62 13.88 2.55 15.05
C LEU A 62 14.15 2.73 13.56
N ALA A 63 13.84 1.72 12.75
CA ALA A 63 14.04 1.77 11.30
C ALA A 63 13.06 0.87 10.56
N ILE A 64 12.83 1.16 9.26
CA ILE A 64 11.92 0.41 8.39
C ILE A 64 12.60 0.17 7.04
N GLY A 65 12.29 -0.98 6.44
CA GLY A 65 12.70 -1.34 5.09
C GLY A 65 14.21 -1.57 4.98
N LYS A 66 14.86 -0.95 4.00
CA LYS A 66 16.30 -1.13 3.74
C LYS A 66 17.14 -0.79 4.95
N LYS A 67 16.82 0.32 5.64
CA LYS A 67 17.54 0.74 6.85
C LYS A 67 17.45 -0.32 7.95
N ALA A 68 16.27 -0.88 8.19
CA ALA A 68 16.09 -1.95 9.15
C ALA A 68 16.88 -3.21 8.75
N LYS A 69 16.87 -3.55 7.45
CA LYS A 69 17.64 -4.69 6.93
C LYS A 69 19.15 -4.50 7.10
N GLU A 70 19.68 -3.30 6.92
CA GLU A 70 21.09 -2.96 7.10
C GLU A 70 21.54 -3.06 8.58
N MET A 71 20.61 -2.84 9.51
CA MET A 71 20.85 -2.97 10.94
C MET A 71 20.93 -4.43 11.39
N LEU A 72 20.32 -5.36 10.64
CA LEU A 72 20.39 -6.80 10.94
C LEU A 72 21.83 -7.31 10.98
N GLY A 73 22.22 -7.93 12.08
CA GLY A 73 23.53 -8.53 12.27
C GLY A 73 24.67 -7.52 12.54
N ARG A 74 24.37 -6.22 12.70
CA ARG A 74 25.36 -5.17 12.99
C ARG A 74 25.01 -4.34 14.22
N THR A 75 23.94 -4.67 14.92
CA THR A 75 23.39 -3.89 16.03
C THR A 75 23.59 -4.57 17.37
N PRO A 76 23.62 -3.79 18.48
CA PRO A 76 23.61 -4.31 19.84
C PRO A 76 22.41 -5.23 20.09
N GLU A 77 22.49 -6.10 21.10
CA GLU A 77 21.43 -7.02 21.51
C GLU A 77 20.08 -6.37 21.82
N SER A 78 20.09 -5.03 22.04
CA SER A 78 18.89 -4.23 22.29
C SER A 78 18.02 -3.97 21.04
N ILE A 79 18.47 -4.33 19.83
CA ILE A 79 17.71 -4.08 18.61
C ILE A 79 17.27 -5.41 17.98
N THR A 80 15.95 -5.58 17.87
CA THR A 80 15.35 -6.76 17.26
C THR A 80 14.74 -6.41 15.91
N ALA A 81 14.97 -7.27 14.92
CA ALA A 81 14.29 -7.15 13.64
C ALA A 81 13.00 -7.96 13.65
N VAL A 82 11.91 -7.28 13.42
CA VAL A 82 10.57 -7.86 13.34
C VAL A 82 10.13 -7.90 11.88
N ARG A 83 9.61 -9.04 11.44
CA ARG A 83 8.82 -9.14 10.22
C ARG A 83 7.36 -9.01 10.62
N PRO A 84 6.72 -7.88 10.36
CA PRO A 84 5.35 -7.64 10.80
C PRO A 84 4.32 -8.51 10.10
N LEU A 85 4.75 -9.19 9.03
CA LEU A 85 3.97 -10.14 8.25
C LEU A 85 4.64 -11.52 8.28
N LYS A 86 3.85 -12.54 8.57
CA LYS A 86 4.24 -13.94 8.48
C LYS A 86 3.21 -14.67 7.62
N ASP A 87 3.67 -15.29 6.56
CA ASP A 87 2.81 -16.02 5.60
C ASP A 87 1.63 -15.17 5.08
N GLY A 88 1.87 -13.85 4.89
CA GLY A 88 0.87 -12.89 4.44
C GLY A 88 -0.09 -12.39 5.51
N VAL A 89 0.02 -12.89 6.74
CA VAL A 89 -0.80 -12.51 7.89
C VAL A 89 -0.09 -11.46 8.75
N ILE A 90 -0.86 -10.53 9.31
CA ILE A 90 -0.33 -9.55 10.26
C ILE A 90 0.02 -10.28 11.58
N ALA A 91 1.32 -10.37 11.87
CA ALA A 91 1.82 -10.90 13.15
C ALA A 91 1.85 -9.81 14.24
N ASP A 92 2.07 -8.55 13.84
CA ASP A 92 2.07 -7.39 14.73
C ASP A 92 1.36 -6.21 14.06
N PHE A 93 0.23 -5.81 14.62
CA PHE A 93 -0.63 -4.77 14.05
C PHE A 93 0.01 -3.38 14.10
N GLU A 94 0.61 -2.99 15.24
CA GLU A 94 1.17 -1.66 15.43
C GLU A 94 2.42 -1.46 14.57
N VAL A 95 3.28 -2.47 14.52
CA VAL A 95 4.47 -2.47 13.68
C VAL A 95 4.09 -2.46 12.19
N THR A 96 3.04 -3.21 11.79
CA THR A 96 2.52 -3.18 10.42
C THR A 96 1.97 -1.80 10.06
N ALA A 97 1.17 -1.18 10.94
CA ALA A 97 0.63 0.16 10.72
C ALA A 97 1.74 1.21 10.61
N ALA A 98 2.78 1.13 11.44
CA ALA A 98 3.94 2.02 11.37
C ALA A 98 4.70 1.84 10.04
N MET A 99 4.91 0.60 9.60
CA MET A 99 5.55 0.27 8.34
C MET A 99 4.74 0.81 7.14
N LEU A 100 3.44 0.57 7.10
CA LEU A 100 2.55 1.09 6.06
C LEU A 100 2.55 2.62 6.04
N LYS A 101 2.49 3.26 7.19
CA LYS A 101 2.56 4.73 7.32
C LYS A 101 3.86 5.30 6.74
N TYR A 102 4.98 4.65 6.99
CA TYR A 102 6.27 5.03 6.42
C TYR A 102 6.26 4.90 4.89
N PHE A 103 5.79 3.77 4.33
CA PHE A 103 5.77 3.55 2.90
C PHE A 103 4.79 4.49 2.17
N VAL A 104 3.60 4.71 2.72
CA VAL A 104 2.62 5.65 2.18
C VAL A 104 3.19 7.07 2.15
N ARG A 105 3.81 7.53 3.25
CA ARG A 105 4.44 8.86 3.32
C ARG A 105 5.58 9.01 2.31
N LYS A 106 6.39 7.97 2.15
CA LYS A 106 7.51 7.97 1.19
C LYS A 106 7.01 8.00 -0.25
N ALA A 107 5.89 7.34 -0.56
CA ALA A 107 5.28 7.31 -1.90
C ALA A 107 4.60 8.64 -2.27
N ILE A 108 3.99 9.33 -1.31
CA ILE A 108 3.21 10.57 -1.57
C ILE A 108 4.10 11.82 -1.74
N LYS A 109 5.41 11.75 -1.57
CA LYS A 109 6.34 12.89 -1.51
C LYS A 109 5.98 13.90 -0.42
N ALA A 110 6.94 14.30 0.38
CA ALA A 110 6.76 15.25 1.48
C ALA A 110 6.05 16.54 1.00
N GLY A 111 4.97 16.93 1.69
CA GLY A 111 4.23 18.16 1.40
C GLY A 111 2.83 17.96 0.81
N SER A 112 2.43 16.75 0.43
CA SER A 112 1.07 16.49 0.00
C SER A 112 0.17 16.22 1.20
N PHE A 113 -0.81 17.09 1.44
CA PHE A 113 -1.87 16.91 2.45
C PHE A 113 -3.00 15.96 1.99
N THR A 114 -2.85 15.32 0.82
CA THR A 114 -3.88 14.45 0.28
C THR A 114 -3.84 13.08 0.93
N ARG A 115 -4.99 12.62 1.44
CA ARG A 115 -5.18 11.25 1.90
C ARG A 115 -5.53 10.38 0.70
N PRO A 116 -4.71 9.39 0.33
CA PRO A 116 -4.94 8.57 -0.85
C PRO A 116 -6.08 7.56 -0.65
N HIS A 117 -6.67 7.10 -1.77
CA HIS A 117 -7.32 5.80 -1.82
C HIS A 117 -6.23 4.75 -2.00
N ILE A 118 -6.23 3.74 -1.14
CA ILE A 118 -5.24 2.65 -1.18
C ILE A 118 -5.93 1.34 -1.52
N VAL A 119 -5.43 0.69 -2.56
CA VAL A 119 -5.74 -0.71 -2.86
C VAL A 119 -4.60 -1.56 -2.31
N ILE A 120 -4.89 -2.47 -1.38
CA ILE A 120 -3.89 -3.33 -0.76
C ILE A 120 -4.13 -4.79 -1.13
N CYS A 121 -3.08 -5.47 -1.61
CA CYS A 121 -3.11 -6.88 -1.95
C CYS A 121 -2.85 -7.74 -0.71
N ILE A 122 -3.60 -8.82 -0.58
CA ILE A 122 -3.44 -9.84 0.47
C ILE A 122 -3.41 -11.23 -0.18
N PRO A 123 -2.79 -12.23 0.45
CA PRO A 123 -2.84 -13.62 0.00
C PRO A 123 -4.26 -14.18 -0.03
N SER A 124 -4.47 -15.23 -0.82
CA SER A 124 -5.70 -16.01 -0.78
C SER A 124 -5.81 -16.79 0.54
N GLY A 125 -7.04 -16.97 1.02
CA GLY A 125 -7.30 -17.76 2.23
C GLY A 125 -7.12 -17.00 3.54
N VAL A 126 -6.86 -15.69 3.48
CA VAL A 126 -6.85 -14.80 4.64
C VAL A 126 -8.25 -14.72 5.25
N THR A 127 -8.36 -14.89 6.56
CA THR A 127 -9.63 -14.80 7.29
C THR A 127 -10.20 -13.39 7.27
N GLU A 128 -11.50 -13.25 7.52
CA GLU A 128 -12.15 -11.92 7.61
C GLU A 128 -11.55 -11.05 8.73
N VAL A 129 -11.10 -11.66 9.83
CA VAL A 129 -10.43 -10.94 10.93
C VAL A 129 -9.11 -10.34 10.46
N GLU A 130 -8.31 -11.10 9.75
CA GLU A 130 -7.02 -10.65 9.19
C GLU A 130 -7.22 -9.60 8.09
N ARG A 131 -8.20 -9.79 7.20
CA ARG A 131 -8.62 -8.82 6.18
C ARG A 131 -8.99 -7.47 6.83
N ARG A 132 -9.75 -7.53 7.91
CA ARG A 132 -10.12 -6.34 8.68
C ARG A 132 -8.91 -5.68 9.33
N ALA A 133 -7.99 -6.46 9.91
CA ALA A 133 -6.76 -5.94 10.51
C ALA A 133 -5.88 -5.20 9.49
N VAL A 134 -5.69 -5.77 8.29
CA VAL A 134 -4.97 -5.10 7.18
C VAL A 134 -5.63 -3.78 6.80
N ARG A 135 -6.96 -3.78 6.66
CA ARG A 135 -7.71 -2.56 6.33
C ARG A 135 -7.56 -1.48 7.40
N GLU A 136 -7.69 -1.84 8.67
CA GLU A 136 -7.57 -0.91 9.80
C GLU A 136 -6.13 -0.37 9.92
N ALA A 137 -5.10 -1.22 9.77
CA ALA A 137 -3.71 -0.78 9.75
C ALA A 137 -3.44 0.22 8.62
N THR A 138 -4.02 -0.01 7.43
CA THR A 138 -3.88 0.87 6.27
C THR A 138 -4.60 2.21 6.48
N LEU A 139 -5.78 2.22 7.09
CA LEU A 139 -6.49 3.45 7.49
C LEU A 139 -5.68 4.24 8.52
N LYS A 140 -5.11 3.56 9.53
CA LYS A 140 -4.22 4.15 10.55
C LYS A 140 -2.94 4.72 9.93
N ALA A 141 -2.46 4.14 8.83
CA ALA A 141 -1.34 4.67 8.05
C ALA A 141 -1.65 6.00 7.33
N GLY A 142 -2.91 6.40 7.23
CA GLY A 142 -3.34 7.68 6.69
C GLY A 142 -4.12 7.61 5.38
N ALA A 143 -4.57 6.43 4.95
CA ALA A 143 -5.48 6.30 3.83
C ALA A 143 -6.82 6.99 4.12
N ARG A 144 -7.44 7.59 3.09
CA ARG A 144 -8.83 8.05 3.13
C ARG A 144 -9.81 6.89 2.97
N GLN A 145 -9.49 6.00 2.08
CA GLN A 145 -10.29 4.82 1.75
C GLN A 145 -9.35 3.65 1.47
N VAL A 146 -9.76 2.46 1.84
CA VAL A 146 -9.00 1.22 1.61
C VAL A 146 -9.88 0.20 0.93
N SER A 147 -9.40 -0.32 -0.20
CA SER A 147 -9.93 -1.51 -0.87
C SER A 147 -8.93 -2.65 -0.70
N VAL A 148 -9.42 -3.81 -0.28
CA VAL A 148 -8.59 -5.01 -0.14
C VAL A 148 -8.89 -5.94 -1.30
N ILE A 149 -7.85 -6.44 -1.97
CA ILE A 149 -7.94 -7.36 -3.09
C ILE A 149 -7.01 -8.55 -2.85
N GLU A 150 -7.41 -9.73 -3.30
CA GLU A 150 -6.54 -10.91 -3.24
C GLU A 150 -5.47 -10.88 -4.33
N GLU A 151 -4.26 -11.33 -4.02
CA GLU A 151 -3.11 -11.34 -4.94
C GLU A 151 -3.42 -12.01 -6.28
N PRO A 152 -4.07 -13.19 -6.36
CA PRO A 152 -4.40 -13.81 -7.63
C PRO A 152 -5.36 -12.96 -8.48
N MET A 153 -6.32 -12.28 -7.83
CA MET A 153 -7.25 -11.39 -8.50
C MET A 153 -6.54 -10.16 -9.04
N ALA A 154 -5.64 -9.56 -8.24
CA ALA A 154 -4.82 -8.43 -8.67
C ALA A 154 -3.92 -8.80 -9.85
N ALA A 155 -3.31 -10.00 -9.81
CA ALA A 155 -2.48 -10.52 -10.90
C ALA A 155 -3.30 -10.75 -12.18
N ALA A 156 -4.51 -11.31 -12.07
CA ALA A 156 -5.41 -11.54 -13.21
C ALA A 156 -5.84 -10.20 -13.87
N ILE A 157 -6.15 -9.18 -13.07
CA ILE A 157 -6.46 -7.83 -13.56
C ILE A 157 -5.24 -7.22 -14.26
N GLY A 158 -4.04 -7.36 -13.68
CA GLY A 158 -2.79 -6.82 -14.22
C GLY A 158 -2.34 -7.50 -15.51
N ALA A 159 -2.65 -8.78 -15.71
CA ALA A 159 -2.38 -9.53 -16.92
C ALA A 159 -3.25 -9.11 -18.13
N GLY A 160 -4.27 -8.29 -17.89
CA GLY A 160 -5.24 -7.86 -18.91
C GLY A 160 -6.46 -8.78 -18.98
N PRO A 161 -7.38 -8.55 -19.93
CA PRO A 161 -8.65 -9.28 -19.97
C PRO A 161 -8.43 -10.74 -20.32
N VAL A 162 -7.99 -11.54 -19.35
CA VAL A 162 -8.23 -12.96 -19.35
C VAL A 162 -9.73 -13.05 -19.08
N SER A 163 -10.48 -13.51 -20.06
CA SER A 163 -11.91 -13.71 -19.95
C SER A 163 -12.22 -14.41 -18.62
N TYR A 164 -12.98 -13.77 -17.74
CA TYR A 164 -13.46 -14.34 -16.46
C TYR A 164 -14.14 -15.73 -16.63
N THR A 165 -14.49 -16.09 -17.85
CA THR A 165 -15.06 -17.38 -18.22
C THR A 165 -14.09 -18.55 -18.06
N HIS A 166 -12.77 -18.35 -18.18
CA HIS A 166 -11.80 -19.44 -18.02
C HIS A 166 -11.46 -19.76 -16.54
N LEU A 167 -11.51 -18.78 -15.65
CA LEU A 167 -11.31 -19.04 -14.22
C LEU A 167 -12.49 -19.79 -13.58
N ARG A 168 -13.70 -19.61 -14.11
CA ARG A 168 -14.90 -20.32 -13.64
C ARG A 168 -15.02 -21.76 -14.14
N ALA A 169 -14.43 -22.06 -15.30
CA ALA A 169 -14.49 -23.41 -15.89
C ALA A 169 -13.67 -24.45 -15.11
N HIS A 170 -12.59 -24.03 -14.43
CA HIS A 170 -11.76 -24.95 -13.63
C HIS A 170 -12.36 -25.30 -12.26
N GLU A 171 -13.24 -24.47 -11.70
CA GLU A 171 -13.87 -24.77 -10.41
C GLU A 171 -15.08 -25.71 -10.53
N THR A 172 -15.64 -25.88 -11.72
CA THR A 172 -16.81 -26.71 -11.95
C THR A 172 -16.48 -28.17 -12.32
N GLU A 173 -15.22 -28.49 -12.64
CA GLU A 173 -14.82 -29.87 -12.97
C GLU A 173 -14.35 -30.72 -11.77
N LEU A 174 -14.29 -30.15 -10.56
CA LEU A 174 -13.86 -30.85 -9.35
C LEU A 174 -15.01 -31.41 -8.49
N HIS A 175 -16.24 -31.40 -8.99
CA HIS A 175 -17.44 -31.93 -8.30
C HIS A 175 -18.26 -32.90 -9.15
N LEU A 176 -17.59 -33.88 -9.80
CA LEU A 176 -18.24 -35.08 -10.31
C LEU A 176 -17.49 -36.34 -9.88
#